data_74a0efddc21fd80cf0bc4192e61d84be
#
_entry.id   74a0efddc21fd80cf0bc4192e61d84be
#
_cell.length_a   1.000
_cell.length_b   1.000
_cell.length_c   1.000
_cell.angle_alpha   90.00
_cell.angle_beta   90.00
_cell.angle_gamma   90.00
#
_symmetry.space_group_name_H-M   'P 1'
#
loop_
_entity.id
_entity.type
_entity.pdbx_description
1 polymer ?
#
loop_
_entity_poly.entity_id
_entity_poly.type
_entity_poly.pdbx_seq_one_letter_code
_entity_poly.pdbx_strand_id
1 'polypeptide(L)'
;MNILDEAYTYCFDDSLKDVLDSMKECIQSLKELGYLENVTVDLGKVAHLDYYTGIIFEGYVSGVGTSILSGGRYDCLLKKFGRDLPACGFSVKLDPLIDHVDVQSKKKYKLYYPQDKQIEAMKQAKNLRKEGIVILEPSTNESIYVEEVQA
;
A
#
# COMPACT_ATOMS: atom_id res chain seq x y z
N MET A 1 22.65 -8.19 -5.33
CA MET A 1 21.78 -9.32 -4.94
C MET A 1 20.68 -8.72 -4.07
N ASN A 2 19.42 -8.95 -4.38
CA ASN A 2 18.32 -8.38 -3.60
C ASN A 2 18.19 -9.18 -2.29
N ILE A 3 17.94 -8.53 -1.16
CA ILE A 3 17.78 -9.17 0.16
C ILE A 3 16.75 -10.31 0.14
N LEU A 4 15.69 -10.20 -0.70
CA LEU A 4 14.69 -11.25 -0.88
C LEU A 4 15.25 -12.48 -1.60
N ASP A 5 16.19 -12.31 -2.54
CA ASP A 5 16.81 -13.44 -3.23
C ASP A 5 17.80 -14.17 -2.31
N GLU A 6 18.47 -13.42 -1.45
CA GLU A 6 19.33 -13.99 -0.43
C GLU A 6 18.50 -14.77 0.61
N ALA A 7 17.42 -14.18 1.14
CA ALA A 7 16.51 -14.83 2.07
C ALA A 7 15.93 -16.13 1.49
N TYR A 8 15.60 -16.14 0.20
CA TYR A 8 15.05 -17.30 -0.49
C TYR A 8 16.01 -18.51 -0.44
N THR A 9 17.32 -18.28 -0.46
CA THR A 9 18.32 -19.36 -0.39
C THR A 9 18.37 -20.04 0.99
N TYR A 10 17.91 -19.37 2.03
CA TYR A 10 17.86 -19.90 3.41
C TYR A 10 16.49 -20.45 3.80
N CYS A 11 15.49 -20.38 2.91
CA CYS A 11 14.16 -20.92 3.19
C CYS A 11 14.11 -22.43 3.00
N PHE A 12 13.88 -23.14 4.09
CA PHE A 12 13.72 -24.60 4.12
C PHE A 12 12.24 -25.04 4.04
N ASP A 13 11.31 -24.11 4.16
CA ASP A 13 9.87 -24.35 4.17
C ASP A 13 9.21 -23.65 2.97
N ASP A 14 8.35 -24.38 2.26
CA ASP A 14 7.66 -23.86 1.10
C ASP A 14 6.68 -22.73 1.46
N SER A 15 6.10 -22.76 2.65
CA SER A 15 5.22 -21.66 3.13
C SER A 15 5.96 -20.33 3.26
N LEU A 16 7.25 -20.37 3.64
CA LEU A 16 8.08 -19.17 3.68
C LEU A 16 8.45 -18.66 2.29
N LYS A 17 8.60 -19.56 1.32
CA LYS A 17 8.84 -19.19 -0.08
C LYS A 17 7.63 -18.45 -0.66
N ASP A 18 6.41 -18.94 -0.41
CA ASP A 18 5.18 -18.28 -0.85
C ASP A 18 5.05 -16.85 -0.29
N VAL A 19 5.47 -16.62 0.96
CA VAL A 19 5.50 -15.29 1.55
C VAL A 19 6.51 -14.38 0.86
N LEU A 20 7.72 -14.90 0.57
CA LEU A 20 8.75 -14.14 -0.14
C LEU A 20 8.33 -13.83 -1.59
N ASP A 21 7.67 -14.74 -2.26
CA ASP A 21 7.17 -14.55 -3.61
C ASP A 21 6.07 -13.46 -3.63
N SER A 22 5.13 -13.50 -2.68
CA SER A 22 4.13 -12.44 -2.51
C SER A 22 4.77 -11.06 -2.23
N MET A 23 5.86 -11.03 -1.45
CA MET A 23 6.60 -9.81 -1.20
C MET A 23 7.32 -9.31 -2.47
N LYS A 24 7.91 -10.21 -3.27
CA LYS A 24 8.53 -9.86 -4.56
C LYS A 24 7.53 -9.27 -5.53
N GLU A 25 6.33 -9.84 -5.63
CA GLU A 25 5.25 -9.30 -6.47
C GLU A 25 4.84 -7.88 -6.03
N CYS A 26 4.71 -7.66 -4.72
CA CYS A 26 4.41 -6.34 -4.17
C CYS A 26 5.51 -5.32 -4.54
N ILE A 27 6.78 -5.67 -4.34
CA ILE A 27 7.93 -4.82 -4.68
C ILE A 27 7.99 -4.55 -6.19
N GLN A 28 7.70 -5.55 -7.02
CA GLN A 28 7.65 -5.35 -8.47
C GLN A 28 6.56 -4.36 -8.88
N SER A 29 5.37 -4.45 -8.26
CA SER A 29 4.28 -3.49 -8.49
C SER A 29 4.68 -2.07 -8.06
N LEU A 30 5.34 -1.92 -6.90
CA LEU A 30 5.86 -0.63 -6.44
C LEU A 30 6.92 -0.05 -7.38
N LYS A 31 7.77 -0.91 -7.94
CA LYS A 31 8.76 -0.51 -8.96
C LYS A 31 8.08 0.01 -10.22
N GLU A 32 7.07 -0.67 -10.73
CA GLU A 32 6.30 -0.26 -11.90
C GLU A 32 5.55 1.06 -11.70
N LEU A 33 5.11 1.31 -10.46
CA LEU A 33 4.50 2.58 -10.04
C LEU A 33 5.54 3.70 -9.82
N GLY A 34 6.86 3.38 -9.85
CA GLY A 34 7.94 4.33 -9.64
C GLY A 34 8.08 4.79 -8.19
N TYR A 35 7.85 3.89 -7.23
CA TYR A 35 8.01 4.14 -5.78
C TYR A 35 9.18 3.37 -5.15
N LEU A 36 9.95 2.62 -5.94
CA LEU A 36 10.99 1.75 -5.40
C LEU A 36 12.04 2.50 -4.57
N GLU A 37 12.38 3.74 -4.95
CA GLU A 37 13.34 4.57 -4.22
C GLU A 37 12.86 4.98 -2.82
N ASN A 38 11.55 4.88 -2.56
CA ASN A 38 10.93 5.23 -1.30
C ASN A 38 10.67 4.01 -0.40
N VAL A 39 11.09 2.82 -0.83
CA VAL A 39 10.78 1.57 -0.14
C VAL A 39 12.06 0.84 0.24
N THR A 40 12.11 0.43 1.50
CA THR A 40 13.17 -0.45 2.02
C THR A 40 12.53 -1.72 2.56
N VAL A 41 13.10 -2.86 2.23
CA VAL A 41 12.68 -4.16 2.78
C VAL A 41 13.47 -4.45 4.04
N ASP A 42 12.77 -4.71 5.13
CA ASP A 42 13.33 -5.12 6.41
C ASP A 42 12.71 -6.46 6.82
N LEU A 43 13.47 -7.53 6.74
CA LEU A 43 13.04 -8.88 7.14
C LEU A 43 13.18 -9.13 8.65
N GLY A 44 13.82 -8.23 9.38
CA GLY A 44 13.96 -8.30 10.83
C GLY A 44 12.78 -7.68 11.60
N LYS A 45 11.85 -7.05 10.89
CA LYS A 45 10.71 -6.38 11.52
C LYS A 45 9.67 -7.40 12.00
N VAL A 46 9.41 -7.39 13.29
CA VAL A 46 8.38 -8.22 13.93
C VAL A 46 7.17 -7.36 14.28
N ALA A 47 5.98 -7.83 13.94
CA ALA A 47 4.74 -7.16 14.32
C ALA A 47 4.51 -7.24 15.83
N HIS A 48 4.09 -6.13 16.45
CA HIS A 48 3.69 -6.12 17.85
C HIS A 48 2.28 -6.69 18.07
N LEU A 49 1.50 -6.87 17.01
CA LEU A 49 0.09 -7.29 17.06
C LEU A 49 -0.08 -8.63 16.31
N ASP A 50 -0.63 -9.62 16.98
CA ASP A 50 -0.76 -11.00 16.50
C ASP A 50 -1.85 -11.20 15.43
N TYR A 51 -2.51 -10.13 14.97
CA TYR A 51 -3.56 -10.25 13.97
C TYR A 51 -3.07 -10.13 12.53
N TYR A 52 -1.83 -9.70 12.30
CA TYR A 52 -1.28 -9.63 10.96
C TYR A 52 -1.04 -11.03 10.38
N THR A 53 -1.41 -11.20 9.11
CA THR A 53 -1.31 -12.47 8.37
C THR A 53 -0.46 -12.36 7.12
N GLY A 54 0.17 -11.23 6.86
CA GLY A 54 0.95 -10.97 5.66
C GLY A 54 1.90 -9.80 5.85
N ILE A 55 2.17 -9.09 4.77
CA ILE A 55 3.09 -7.95 4.76
C ILE A 55 2.65 -6.90 5.78
N ILE A 56 3.60 -6.44 6.58
CA ILE A 56 3.48 -5.28 7.46
C ILE A 56 4.34 -4.16 6.91
N PHE A 57 3.97 -2.92 7.17
CA PHE A 57 4.71 -1.76 6.71
C PHE A 57 4.65 -0.61 7.70
N GLU A 58 5.68 0.20 7.69
CA GLU A 58 5.75 1.47 8.38
C GLU A 58 6.19 2.58 7.43
N GLY A 59 5.73 3.79 7.68
CA GLY A 59 6.11 4.97 6.92
C GLY A 59 6.80 6.01 7.80
N TYR A 60 7.79 6.67 7.22
CA TYR A 60 8.59 7.68 7.86
C TYR A 60 8.63 8.94 7.00
N VAL A 61 8.71 10.09 7.64
CA VAL A 61 8.90 11.39 6.97
C VAL A 61 10.22 11.99 7.44
N SER A 62 10.95 12.59 6.52
CA SER A 62 12.21 13.29 6.86
C SER A 62 11.95 14.39 7.88
N GLY A 63 12.77 14.45 8.90
CA GLY A 63 12.61 15.40 10.01
C GLY A 63 11.73 14.92 11.16
N VAL A 64 11.03 13.79 11.03
CA VAL A 64 10.24 13.17 12.09
C VAL A 64 10.94 11.92 12.60
N GLY A 65 11.32 11.89 13.87
CA GLY A 65 12.13 10.81 14.47
C GLY A 65 11.36 9.51 14.77
N THR A 66 10.08 9.41 14.42
CA THR A 66 9.22 8.24 14.66
C THR A 66 8.45 7.85 13.41
N SER A 67 7.98 6.58 13.36
CA SER A 67 7.06 6.17 12.30
C SER A 67 5.75 6.96 12.40
N ILE A 68 5.29 7.50 11.28
CA ILE A 68 4.05 8.26 11.16
C ILE A 68 2.91 7.43 10.60
N LEU A 69 3.22 6.32 9.96
CA LEU A 69 2.27 5.42 9.34
C LEU A 69 2.65 3.99 9.72
N SER A 70 1.66 3.18 10.04
CA SER A 70 1.85 1.74 10.26
C SER A 70 0.63 0.98 9.79
N GLY A 71 0.86 -0.20 9.22
CA GLY A 71 -0.22 -1.04 8.70
C GLY A 71 0.25 -2.41 8.24
N GLY A 72 -0.68 -3.15 7.65
CA GLY A 72 -0.41 -4.48 7.12
C GLY A 72 -1.66 -5.22 6.70
N ARG A 73 -1.48 -6.48 6.30
CA ARG A 73 -2.54 -7.40 5.91
C ARG A 73 -2.98 -8.25 7.11
N TYR A 74 -4.29 -8.41 7.31
CA TYR A 74 -4.87 -9.09 8.47
C TYR A 74 -6.16 -9.88 8.12
N ASP A 75 -6.07 -10.85 7.25
CA ASP A 75 -7.21 -11.62 6.70
C ASP A 75 -8.03 -12.35 7.79
N CYS A 76 -7.37 -12.79 8.87
CA CYS A 76 -8.05 -13.53 9.94
C CYS A 76 -8.86 -12.64 10.89
N LEU A 77 -8.65 -11.32 10.88
CA LEU A 77 -9.34 -10.42 11.81
C LEU A 77 -10.85 -10.38 11.55
N LEU A 78 -11.26 -10.29 10.28
CA LEU A 78 -12.67 -10.20 9.90
C LEU A 78 -13.43 -11.51 10.17
N LYS A 79 -12.76 -12.65 10.18
CA LYS A 79 -13.37 -13.94 10.58
C LYS A 79 -13.94 -13.91 12.00
N LYS A 80 -13.28 -13.18 12.92
CA LYS A 80 -13.77 -13.00 14.30
C LYS A 80 -15.09 -12.23 14.37
N PHE A 81 -15.42 -11.49 13.32
CA PHE A 81 -16.66 -10.73 13.16
C PHE A 81 -17.64 -11.41 12.18
N GLY A 82 -17.44 -12.70 11.87
CA GLY A 82 -18.33 -13.48 11.02
C GLY A 82 -18.19 -13.22 9.51
N ARG A 83 -17.11 -12.58 9.07
CA ARG A 83 -16.83 -12.32 7.64
C ARG A 83 -15.51 -12.94 7.23
N ASP A 84 -15.54 -13.91 6.32
CA ASP A 84 -14.33 -14.52 5.75
C ASP A 84 -13.89 -13.71 4.50
N LEU A 85 -13.24 -12.59 4.74
CA LEU A 85 -12.73 -11.70 3.69
C LEU A 85 -11.29 -11.29 4.02
N PRO A 86 -10.41 -11.18 3.01
CA PRO A 86 -9.10 -10.59 3.19
C PRO A 86 -9.22 -9.11 3.54
N ALA A 87 -8.32 -8.64 4.38
CA ALA A 87 -8.30 -7.24 4.77
C ALA A 87 -6.87 -6.71 4.92
N CYS A 88 -6.68 -5.46 4.55
CA CYS A 88 -5.49 -4.68 4.87
C CYS A 88 -5.89 -3.27 5.27
N GLY A 89 -5.05 -2.63 6.04
CA GLY A 89 -5.29 -1.25 6.47
C GLY A 89 -4.07 -0.64 7.11
N PHE A 90 -4.19 0.63 7.44
CA PHE A 90 -3.13 1.39 8.08
C PHE A 90 -3.70 2.49 8.98
N SER A 91 -2.87 2.95 9.89
CA SER A 91 -3.10 4.15 10.69
C SER A 91 -2.07 5.21 10.39
N VAL A 92 -2.46 6.47 10.48
CA VAL A 92 -1.56 7.63 10.35
C VAL A 92 -1.60 8.43 11.63
N LYS A 93 -0.43 8.77 12.17
CA LYS A 93 -0.28 9.70 13.28
C LYS A 93 -0.30 11.11 12.70
N LEU A 94 -1.35 11.88 13.00
CA LEU A 94 -1.52 13.23 12.44
C LEU A 94 -0.65 14.27 13.12
N ASP A 95 -0.51 14.19 14.45
CA ASP A 95 0.19 15.21 15.23
C ASP A 95 1.62 15.50 14.72
N PRO A 96 2.47 14.48 14.42
CA PRO A 96 3.80 14.76 13.89
C PRO A 96 3.81 15.33 12.48
N LEU A 97 2.67 15.30 11.76
CA LEU A 97 2.55 15.78 10.38
C LEU A 97 2.03 17.21 10.28
N ILE A 98 1.37 17.74 11.31
CA ILE A 98 0.68 19.04 11.25
C ILE A 98 1.62 20.15 10.78
N ASP A 99 2.86 20.18 11.29
CA ASP A 99 3.85 21.19 10.95
C ASP A 99 4.50 20.99 9.55
N HIS A 100 4.21 19.85 8.90
CA HIS A 100 4.83 19.46 7.63
C HIS A 100 3.83 19.43 6.46
N VAL A 101 2.54 19.72 6.71
CA VAL A 101 1.48 19.63 5.69
C VAL A 101 0.86 21.00 5.45
N ASP A 102 1.01 21.51 4.23
CA ASP A 102 0.24 22.67 3.76
C ASP A 102 -1.12 22.20 3.25
N VAL A 103 -2.17 22.49 4.03
CA VAL A 103 -3.55 22.07 3.71
C VAL A 103 -4.19 23.10 2.79
N GLN A 104 -4.14 22.85 1.49
CA GLN A 104 -4.89 23.61 0.49
C GLN A 104 -6.17 22.88 0.10
N SER A 105 -7.26 23.63 -0.16
CA SER A 105 -8.46 23.07 -0.77
C SER A 105 -8.15 22.59 -2.19
N LYS A 106 -8.27 21.28 -2.40
CA LYS A 106 -7.95 20.63 -3.69
C LYS A 106 -9.21 20.09 -4.34
N LYS A 107 -9.23 20.11 -5.68
CA LYS A 107 -10.24 19.39 -6.45
C LYS A 107 -10.32 17.92 -6.06
N LYS A 108 -11.47 17.31 -6.25
CA LYS A 108 -11.68 15.88 -6.00
C LYS A 108 -11.98 15.18 -7.32
N TYR A 109 -11.36 14.02 -7.53
CA TYR A 109 -11.56 13.17 -8.70
C TYR A 109 -11.92 11.76 -8.26
N LYS A 110 -12.83 11.13 -8.97
CA LYS A 110 -13.05 9.68 -8.92
C LYS A 110 -12.48 9.06 -10.18
N LEU A 111 -11.60 8.09 -10.03
CA LEU A 111 -11.01 7.34 -11.13
C LEU A 111 -11.52 5.90 -11.05
N TYR A 112 -12.33 5.54 -12.02
CA TYR A 112 -12.91 4.21 -12.15
C TYR A 112 -12.04 3.35 -13.05
N TYR A 113 -11.84 2.08 -12.68
CA TYR A 113 -10.96 1.19 -13.43
C TYR A 113 -11.43 -0.26 -13.39
N PRO A 114 -11.26 -1.03 -14.51
CA PRO A 114 -11.43 -2.47 -14.49
C PRO A 114 -10.29 -3.14 -13.72
N GLN A 115 -10.56 -4.28 -13.11
CA GLN A 115 -9.64 -4.93 -12.17
C GLN A 115 -8.30 -5.33 -12.81
N ASP A 116 -8.30 -5.69 -14.08
CA ASP A 116 -7.10 -6.04 -14.87
C ASP A 116 -6.21 -4.83 -15.21
N LYS A 117 -6.72 -3.58 -15.07
CA LYS A 117 -6.01 -2.33 -15.34
C LYS A 117 -5.63 -1.55 -14.08
N GLN A 118 -5.55 -2.21 -12.93
CA GLN A 118 -5.27 -1.56 -11.64
C GLN A 118 -3.96 -0.76 -11.65
N ILE A 119 -2.87 -1.33 -12.17
CA ILE A 119 -1.56 -0.65 -12.23
C ILE A 119 -1.62 0.59 -13.13
N GLU A 120 -2.31 0.50 -14.26
CA GLU A 120 -2.50 1.64 -15.17
C GLU A 120 -3.29 2.77 -14.49
N ALA A 121 -4.38 2.42 -13.82
CA ALA A 121 -5.19 3.36 -13.03
C ALA A 121 -4.39 4.05 -11.92
N MET A 122 -3.54 3.31 -11.22
CA MET A 122 -2.64 3.87 -10.20
C MET A 122 -1.62 4.84 -10.79
N LYS A 123 -1.08 4.58 -11.99
CA LYS A 123 -0.19 5.50 -12.71
C LYS A 123 -0.91 6.79 -13.10
N GLN A 124 -2.15 6.70 -13.61
CA GLN A 124 -2.98 7.87 -13.92
C GLN A 124 -3.33 8.66 -12.65
N ALA A 125 -3.73 7.99 -11.58
CA ALA A 125 -4.02 8.62 -10.30
C ALA A 125 -2.80 9.36 -9.73
N LYS A 126 -1.60 8.82 -9.88
CA LYS A 126 -0.35 9.50 -9.45
C LYS A 126 -0.20 10.87 -10.11
N ASN A 127 -0.54 11.00 -11.38
CA ASN A 127 -0.49 12.27 -12.09
C ASN A 127 -1.61 13.22 -11.64
N LEU A 128 -2.85 12.74 -11.54
CA LEU A 128 -3.99 13.55 -11.09
C LEU A 128 -3.86 14.04 -9.65
N ARG A 129 -3.15 13.31 -8.78
CA ARG A 129 -2.88 13.73 -7.38
C ARG A 129 -2.02 14.98 -7.26
N LYS A 130 -1.35 15.41 -8.32
CA LYS A 130 -0.66 16.71 -8.37
C LYS A 130 -1.66 17.88 -8.39
N GLU A 131 -2.88 17.65 -8.88
CA GLU A 131 -3.92 18.66 -9.06
C GLU A 131 -5.02 18.56 -8.00
N GLY A 132 -5.24 17.37 -7.43
CA GLY A 132 -6.32 17.14 -6.50
C GLY A 132 -6.26 15.83 -5.72
N ILE A 133 -7.33 15.55 -4.99
CA ILE A 133 -7.56 14.29 -4.29
C ILE A 133 -8.15 13.30 -5.29
N VAL A 134 -7.59 12.10 -5.39
CA VAL A 134 -8.07 11.06 -6.30
C VAL A 134 -8.54 9.85 -5.52
N ILE A 135 -9.79 9.48 -5.70
CA ILE A 135 -10.41 8.27 -5.19
C ILE A 135 -10.39 7.23 -6.31
N LEU A 136 -9.83 6.06 -6.04
CA LEU A 136 -9.79 4.93 -6.97
C LEU A 136 -10.99 4.02 -6.68
N GLU A 137 -11.84 3.75 -7.67
CA GLU A 137 -13.00 2.87 -7.55
C GLU A 137 -12.93 1.76 -8.61
N PRO A 138 -12.92 0.46 -8.20
CA PRO A 138 -13.07 -0.64 -9.14
C PRO A 138 -14.41 -0.55 -9.88
N SER A 139 -14.40 -0.83 -11.18
CA SER A 139 -15.58 -0.74 -12.05
C SER A 139 -15.66 -1.96 -12.96
N THR A 140 -16.87 -2.28 -13.40
CA THR A 140 -17.14 -3.29 -14.41
C THR A 140 -16.97 -2.79 -15.85
N ASN A 141 -16.66 -1.50 -16.03
CA ASN A 141 -16.42 -0.93 -17.35
C ASN A 141 -15.10 -1.45 -17.95
N GLU A 142 -15.01 -1.50 -19.27
CA GLU A 142 -13.82 -2.00 -19.97
C GLU A 142 -12.65 -1.01 -20.02
N SER A 143 -12.88 0.26 -19.65
CA SER A 143 -11.87 1.33 -19.73
C SER A 143 -11.80 2.14 -18.44
N ILE A 144 -10.62 2.74 -18.23
CA ILE A 144 -10.40 3.69 -17.14
C ILE A 144 -11.05 5.02 -17.54
N TYR A 145 -11.79 5.64 -16.61
CA TYR A 145 -12.34 6.99 -16.80
C TYR A 145 -12.31 7.79 -15.49
N VAL A 146 -12.32 9.12 -15.61
CA VAL A 146 -12.19 10.06 -14.50
C VAL A 146 -13.39 10.99 -14.46
N GLU A 147 -13.93 11.20 -13.28
CA GLU A 147 -14.98 12.19 -13.00
C GLU A 147 -14.44 13.23 -12.00
N GLU A 148 -14.66 14.52 -12.28
CA GLU A 148 -14.44 15.59 -11.30
C GLU A 148 -15.68 15.67 -10.38
N VAL A 149 -15.45 15.53 -9.07
CA VAL A 149 -16.53 15.58 -8.07
C VAL A 149 -16.55 16.96 -7.45
N GLN A 150 -17.72 17.59 -7.43
CA GLN A 150 -17.89 18.87 -6.72
C GLN A 150 -17.62 18.67 -5.23
N ALA A 151 -16.90 19.61 -4.62
CA ALA A 151 -16.51 19.58 -3.21
C ALA A 151 -17.71 19.82 -2.28
#